data_e134f6118baac120fe79bc5e33d669d8
#
_entry.id   e134f6118baac120fe79bc5e33d669d8
#
_cell.length_a   1.000
_cell.length_b   1.000
_cell.length_c   1.000
_cell.angle_alpha   90.00
_cell.angle_beta   90.00
_cell.angle_gamma   90.00
#
_symmetry.space_group_name_H-M   'P 1'
#
loop_
_entity.id
_entity.type
_entity.pdbx_description
1 polymer ?
#
loop_
_entity_poly.entity_id
_entity_poly.type
_entity_poly.pdbx_seq_one_letter_code
_entity_poly.pdbx_strand_id
1 'polypeptide(L)'
;MNVIDDALPQDIFNQLKDIVLDSPWKLCTNVSGLKEEKNCYFHHTYYHTRQWRTPQYDQIKSIIRGQLDEYLRMNCLVRVKANLYPRTECVYHHQDHVDYTTPNKGAILYLNTNDGYTVVDGYPIESIANRLLLFDPQVLHHSTTCTNQQYRLNINVNYT
;
A
#
# COMPACT_ATOMS: atom_id res chain seq x y z
N MET A 1 -8.41 9.64 9.89
CA MET A 1 -8.57 8.44 9.06
C MET A 1 -9.85 8.58 8.23
N ASN A 2 -9.81 8.29 6.93
CA ASN A 2 -10.97 8.30 6.01
C ASN A 2 -10.86 7.12 5.04
N VAL A 3 -12.00 6.55 4.64
CA VAL A 3 -12.09 5.42 3.71
C VAL A 3 -13.00 5.81 2.55
N ILE A 4 -12.56 5.53 1.32
CA ILE A 4 -13.26 5.85 0.09
C ILE A 4 -13.30 4.57 -0.75
N ASP A 5 -14.49 4.07 -1.04
CA ASP A 5 -14.69 2.94 -1.94
C ASP A 5 -14.80 3.42 -3.39
N ASP A 6 -14.44 2.55 -4.33
CA ASP A 6 -14.44 2.84 -5.77
C ASP A 6 -13.67 4.12 -6.12
N ALA A 7 -12.47 4.27 -5.52
CA ALA A 7 -11.65 5.48 -5.61
C ALA A 7 -11.14 5.80 -7.02
N LEU A 8 -11.09 4.80 -7.91
CA LEU A 8 -10.69 4.95 -9.31
C LEU A 8 -11.80 4.46 -10.25
N PRO A 9 -11.92 5.04 -11.46
CA PRO A 9 -12.67 4.41 -12.55
C PRO A 9 -12.16 2.98 -12.77
N GLN A 10 -13.06 2.05 -13.07
CA GLN A 10 -12.75 0.61 -13.09
C GLN A 10 -11.67 0.24 -14.12
N ASP A 11 -11.65 0.88 -15.27
CA ASP A 11 -10.65 0.70 -16.32
C ASP A 11 -9.25 1.16 -15.86
N ILE A 12 -9.17 2.32 -15.20
CA ILE A 12 -7.94 2.87 -14.63
C ILE A 12 -7.45 1.98 -13.46
N PHE A 13 -8.36 1.50 -12.62
CA PHE A 13 -8.03 0.55 -11.54
C PHE A 13 -7.43 -0.74 -12.09
N ASN A 14 -8.02 -1.31 -13.13
CA ASN A 14 -7.51 -2.52 -13.79
C ASN A 14 -6.12 -2.27 -14.40
N GLN A 15 -5.96 -1.16 -15.13
CA GLN A 15 -4.65 -0.77 -15.68
C GLN A 15 -3.58 -0.64 -14.58
N LEU A 16 -3.89 0.04 -13.48
CA LEU A 16 -2.97 0.18 -12.35
C LEU A 16 -2.58 -1.17 -11.75
N LYS A 17 -3.56 -2.04 -11.56
CA LYS A 17 -3.34 -3.38 -11.02
C LYS A 17 -2.41 -4.21 -11.92
N ASP A 18 -2.61 -4.17 -13.23
CA ASP A 18 -1.78 -4.89 -14.21
C ASP A 18 -0.33 -4.36 -14.20
N ILE A 19 -0.13 -3.04 -14.18
CA ILE A 19 1.20 -2.43 -14.05
C ILE A 19 1.90 -2.91 -12.76
N VAL A 20 1.15 -3.01 -11.67
CA VAL A 20 1.69 -3.45 -10.37
C VAL A 20 2.08 -4.92 -10.42
N LEU A 21 1.23 -5.79 -10.98
CA LEU A 21 1.50 -7.23 -11.07
C LEU A 21 2.70 -7.54 -11.96
N ASP A 22 2.93 -6.78 -13.03
CA ASP A 22 4.06 -6.91 -13.95
C ASP A 22 5.36 -6.27 -13.42
N SER A 23 5.34 -5.67 -12.24
CA SER A 23 6.52 -5.02 -11.67
C SER A 23 7.51 -6.05 -11.12
N PRO A 24 8.83 -5.77 -11.17
CA PRO A 24 9.83 -6.64 -10.55
C PRO A 24 9.73 -6.58 -9.03
N TRP A 25 9.43 -7.70 -8.40
CA TRP A 25 9.23 -7.83 -6.97
C TRP A 25 10.53 -8.15 -6.23
N LYS A 26 10.76 -7.46 -5.12
CA LYS A 26 11.86 -7.74 -4.20
C LYS A 26 11.32 -8.46 -2.96
N LEU A 27 11.88 -9.63 -2.65
CA LEU A 27 11.59 -10.34 -1.40
C LEU A 27 12.13 -9.54 -0.20
N CYS A 28 11.31 -9.43 0.83
CA CYS A 28 11.67 -8.83 2.10
C CYS A 28 11.25 -9.76 3.25
N THR A 29 12.19 -10.01 4.17
CA THR A 29 11.99 -10.82 5.37
C THR A 29 11.78 -9.98 6.63
N ASN A 30 11.81 -8.65 6.49
CA ASN A 30 11.62 -7.70 7.57
C ASN A 30 10.46 -6.77 7.24
N VAL A 31 9.44 -6.72 8.06
CA VAL A 31 8.38 -5.72 7.96
C VAL A 31 8.79 -4.52 8.81
N SER A 32 8.80 -3.32 8.19
CA SER A 32 9.14 -2.06 8.88
C SER A 32 10.50 -2.02 9.59
N GLY A 33 11.46 -2.80 9.06
CA GLY A 33 12.80 -2.90 9.63
C GLY A 33 12.91 -3.87 10.82
N LEU A 34 11.82 -4.46 11.25
CA LEU A 34 11.78 -5.47 12.30
C LEU A 34 11.86 -6.87 11.67
N LYS A 35 12.74 -7.70 12.19
CA LYS A 35 12.91 -9.07 11.69
C LYS A 35 11.70 -9.91 12.08
N GLU A 36 11.02 -10.46 11.08
CA GLU A 36 9.96 -11.45 11.26
C GLU A 36 10.47 -12.83 10.87
N GLU A 37 10.46 -13.77 11.81
CA GLU A 37 11.06 -15.10 11.60
C GLU A 37 10.17 -16.03 10.76
N LYS A 38 8.87 -15.74 10.64
CA LYS A 38 7.89 -16.66 10.05
C LYS A 38 7.26 -16.18 8.75
N ASN A 39 7.39 -14.90 8.41
CA ASN A 39 6.72 -14.34 7.25
C ASN A 39 7.67 -13.51 6.39
N CYS A 40 7.39 -13.53 5.12
CA CYS A 40 8.03 -12.65 4.15
C CYS A 40 6.93 -11.95 3.33
N TYR A 41 7.28 -10.84 2.75
CA TYR A 41 6.45 -10.17 1.77
C TYR A 41 7.30 -9.72 0.59
N PHE A 42 6.65 -9.34 -0.49
CA PHE A 42 7.30 -8.77 -1.64
C PHE A 42 6.93 -7.30 -1.76
N HIS A 43 7.86 -6.49 -2.21
CA HIS A 43 7.59 -5.10 -2.49
C HIS A 43 8.27 -4.62 -3.76
N HIS A 44 7.71 -3.56 -4.34
CA HIS A 44 8.34 -2.76 -5.36
C HIS A 44 8.19 -1.27 -5.02
N THR A 45 9.29 -0.55 -4.95
CA THR A 45 9.28 0.90 -4.71
C THR A 45 9.44 1.63 -6.02
N TYR A 46 8.38 2.29 -6.47
CA TYR A 46 8.37 3.08 -7.71
C TYR A 46 9.05 4.43 -7.54
N TYR A 47 8.84 5.04 -6.38
CA TYR A 47 9.37 6.35 -6.05
C TYR A 47 9.70 6.46 -4.57
N HIS A 48 10.82 7.10 -4.30
CA HIS A 48 11.17 7.59 -2.97
C HIS A 48 11.88 8.93 -3.13
N THR A 49 11.55 9.94 -2.32
CA THR A 49 12.20 11.25 -2.33
C THR A 49 13.72 11.08 -2.29
N ARG A 50 14.40 11.56 -3.32
CA ARG A 50 15.86 11.59 -3.49
C ARG A 50 16.54 10.35 -4.07
N GLN A 51 15.87 9.23 -4.36
CA GLN A 51 16.64 8.03 -4.74
C GLN A 51 16.20 7.23 -5.97
N TRP A 52 14.92 7.13 -6.34
CA TRP A 52 14.53 6.16 -7.37
C TRP A 52 13.40 6.62 -8.27
N ARG A 53 13.57 6.38 -9.57
CA ARG A 53 12.49 6.28 -10.56
C ARG A 53 12.65 4.95 -11.26
N THR A 54 11.63 4.11 -11.24
CA THR A 54 11.57 2.90 -12.07
C THR A 54 10.90 3.23 -13.40
N PRO A 55 11.06 2.40 -14.44
CA PRO A 55 10.35 2.61 -15.72
C PRO A 55 8.82 2.75 -15.58
N GLN A 56 8.23 2.04 -14.62
CA GLN A 56 6.78 2.08 -14.35
C GLN A 56 6.33 3.32 -13.57
N TYR A 57 7.28 4.08 -13.00
CA TYR A 57 6.95 5.23 -12.14
C TYR A 57 6.10 6.28 -12.83
N ASP A 58 6.42 6.66 -14.05
CA ASP A 58 5.71 7.75 -14.73
C ASP A 58 4.25 7.38 -15.02
N GLN A 59 3.96 6.10 -15.33
CA GLN A 59 2.60 5.60 -15.51
C GLN A 59 1.81 5.64 -14.20
N ILE A 60 2.39 5.10 -13.11
CA ILE A 60 1.76 5.10 -11.79
C ILE A 60 1.59 6.52 -11.25
N LYS A 61 2.58 7.39 -11.42
CA LYS A 61 2.49 8.80 -11.05
C LYS A 61 1.35 9.50 -11.78
N SER A 62 1.19 9.25 -13.07
CA SER A 62 0.10 9.83 -13.87
C SER A 62 -1.27 9.42 -13.32
N ILE A 63 -1.45 8.15 -12.94
CA ILE A 63 -2.69 7.66 -12.33
C ILE A 63 -2.90 8.29 -10.95
N ILE A 64 -1.91 8.26 -10.08
CA ILE A 64 -2.03 8.80 -8.71
C ILE A 64 -2.33 10.30 -8.76
N ARG A 65 -1.58 11.07 -9.55
CA ARG A 65 -1.78 12.51 -9.67
C ARG A 65 -3.02 12.90 -10.46
N GLY A 66 -3.38 12.14 -11.47
CA GLY A 66 -4.51 12.46 -12.34
C GLY A 66 -5.86 12.04 -11.77
N GLN A 67 -5.91 10.97 -10.96
CA GLN A 67 -7.16 10.36 -10.52
C GLN A 67 -7.37 10.42 -9.00
N LEU A 68 -6.29 10.36 -8.21
CA LEU A 68 -6.41 10.36 -6.74
C LEU A 68 -6.14 11.73 -6.11
N ASP A 69 -5.70 12.75 -6.88
CA ASP A 69 -5.34 14.05 -6.30
C ASP A 69 -6.52 14.79 -5.68
N GLU A 70 -7.74 14.54 -6.14
CA GLU A 70 -8.96 15.09 -5.52
C GLU A 70 -9.14 14.64 -4.05
N TYR A 71 -8.70 13.41 -3.73
CA TYR A 71 -8.74 12.86 -2.37
C TYR A 71 -7.46 13.21 -1.58
N LEU A 72 -6.30 13.11 -2.25
CA LEU A 72 -5.00 13.26 -1.60
C LEU A 72 -4.65 14.72 -1.36
N ARG A 73 -5.02 15.63 -2.29
CA ARG A 73 -4.68 17.06 -2.25
C ARG A 73 -3.19 17.24 -1.93
N MET A 74 -2.35 16.52 -2.69
CA MET A 74 -0.93 16.43 -2.39
C MET A 74 -0.13 17.61 -2.95
N ASN A 75 0.73 18.19 -2.12
CA ASN A 75 1.75 19.13 -2.56
C ASN A 75 2.96 18.40 -3.17
N CYS A 76 3.48 17.42 -2.44
CA CYS A 76 4.66 16.69 -2.85
C CYS A 76 4.52 15.19 -2.57
N LEU A 77 4.95 14.37 -3.51
CA LEU A 77 5.02 12.93 -3.35
C LEU A 77 6.31 12.56 -2.60
N VAL A 78 6.19 11.73 -1.56
CA VAL A 78 7.31 11.27 -0.74
C VAL A 78 7.73 9.86 -1.13
N ARG A 79 6.78 8.91 -1.18
CA ARG A 79 7.04 7.52 -1.54
C ARG A 79 5.82 6.90 -2.23
N VAL A 80 6.07 6.04 -3.21
CA VAL A 80 5.08 5.12 -3.79
C VAL A 80 5.67 3.72 -3.77
N LYS A 81 4.99 2.81 -3.08
CA LYS A 81 5.45 1.45 -2.86
C LYS A 81 4.29 0.47 -2.97
N ALA A 82 4.40 -0.53 -3.83
CA ALA A 82 3.50 -1.68 -3.81
C ALA A 82 4.00 -2.73 -2.81
N ASN A 83 3.05 -3.40 -2.14
CA ASN A 83 3.31 -4.52 -1.23
C ASN A 83 2.42 -5.70 -1.62
N LEU A 84 3.01 -6.88 -1.66
CA LEU A 84 2.35 -8.16 -1.89
C LEU A 84 2.68 -9.09 -0.71
N TYR A 85 1.64 -9.49 0.00
CA TYR A 85 1.73 -10.42 1.12
C TYR A 85 1.18 -11.77 0.65
N PRO A 86 2.01 -12.83 0.61
CA PRO A 86 1.53 -14.17 0.26
C PRO A 86 0.45 -14.67 1.21
N ARG A 87 -0.38 -15.59 0.71
CA ARG A 87 -1.35 -16.32 1.53
C ARG A 87 -0.66 -17.07 2.66
N THR A 88 -1.32 -17.10 3.81
CA THR A 88 -0.94 -17.91 4.98
C THR A 88 -2.09 -18.79 5.44
N GLU A 89 -1.84 -19.75 6.31
CA GLU A 89 -2.88 -20.66 6.84
C GLU A 89 -3.87 -19.94 7.77
N CYS A 90 -3.38 -18.93 8.49
CA CYS A 90 -4.21 -18.04 9.30
C CYS A 90 -3.80 -16.59 9.02
N VAL A 91 -4.68 -15.66 9.30
CA VAL A 91 -4.35 -14.22 9.20
C VAL A 91 -3.27 -13.90 10.22
N TYR A 92 -2.11 -13.49 9.75
CA TYR A 92 -0.97 -13.13 10.56
C TYR A 92 -0.85 -11.61 10.65
N HIS A 93 -0.72 -11.09 11.86
CA HIS A 93 -0.50 -9.67 12.12
C HIS A 93 0.99 -9.36 12.10
N HIS A 94 1.41 -8.39 11.29
CA HIS A 94 2.75 -7.85 11.36
C HIS A 94 2.90 -6.94 12.58
N GLN A 95 4.13 -6.54 12.89
CA GLN A 95 4.37 -5.69 14.05
C GLN A 95 3.87 -4.26 13.82
N ASP A 96 3.37 -3.65 14.90
CA ASP A 96 3.01 -2.24 14.91
C ASP A 96 4.23 -1.36 14.64
N HIS A 97 4.05 -0.37 13.80
CA HIS A 97 5.08 0.60 13.44
C HIS A 97 4.49 1.95 13.05
N VAL A 98 5.36 2.92 12.88
CA VAL A 98 5.08 4.19 12.21
C VAL A 98 5.97 4.31 10.98
N ASP A 99 5.45 4.85 9.90
CA ASP A 99 6.22 4.98 8.65
C ASP A 99 7.27 6.10 8.73
N TYR A 100 6.93 7.21 9.38
CA TYR A 100 7.75 8.41 9.43
C TYR A 100 7.63 9.13 10.77
N THR A 101 8.74 9.74 11.20
CA THR A 101 8.78 10.65 12.36
C THR A 101 8.53 12.11 11.99
N THR A 102 8.56 12.45 10.70
CA THR A 102 8.27 13.79 10.19
C THR A 102 6.84 13.88 9.67
N PRO A 103 6.16 15.04 9.79
CA PRO A 103 4.79 15.20 9.32
C PRO A 103 4.64 14.88 7.84
N ASN A 104 3.82 13.90 7.52
CA ASN A 104 3.36 13.57 6.18
C ASN A 104 2.01 12.84 6.27
N LYS A 105 1.39 12.59 5.13
CA LYS A 105 0.13 11.89 5.00
C LYS A 105 0.36 10.53 4.37
N GLY A 106 -0.45 9.55 4.72
CA GLY A 106 -0.44 8.20 4.16
C GLY A 106 -1.74 7.88 3.44
N ALA A 107 -1.61 7.16 2.33
CA ALA A 107 -2.74 6.56 1.64
C ALA A 107 -2.41 5.12 1.25
N ILE A 108 -3.39 4.21 1.36
CA ILE A 108 -3.28 2.84 0.89
C ILE A 108 -4.43 2.56 -0.07
N LEU A 109 -4.11 2.24 -1.31
CA LEU A 109 -5.07 1.73 -2.28
C LEU A 109 -4.98 0.21 -2.33
N TYR A 110 -6.07 -0.49 -1.98
CA TYR A 110 -6.13 -1.93 -2.03
C TYR A 110 -6.43 -2.41 -3.45
N LEU A 111 -5.63 -3.35 -3.97
CA LEU A 111 -5.71 -3.81 -5.35
C LEU A 111 -6.44 -5.15 -5.52
N ASN A 112 -6.80 -5.79 -4.41
CA ASN A 112 -7.68 -6.97 -4.42
C ASN A 112 -8.49 -7.09 -3.13
N THR A 113 -9.67 -7.70 -3.24
CA THR A 113 -10.50 -8.04 -2.08
C THR A 113 -10.01 -9.35 -1.46
N ASN A 114 -9.81 -9.34 -0.15
CA ASN A 114 -9.41 -10.52 0.63
C ASN A 114 -9.76 -10.31 2.12
N ASP A 115 -9.59 -11.35 2.93
CA ASP A 115 -9.86 -11.33 4.38
C ASP A 115 -8.73 -10.71 5.23
N GLY A 116 -7.64 -10.29 4.62
CA GLY A 116 -6.60 -9.49 5.28
C GLY A 116 -7.03 -8.04 5.41
N TYR A 117 -6.37 -7.30 6.30
CA TYR A 117 -6.71 -5.91 6.60
C TYR A 117 -5.49 -5.09 7.03
N THR A 118 -5.67 -3.78 7.11
CA THR A 118 -4.73 -2.86 7.76
C THR A 118 -5.32 -2.42 9.08
N VAL A 119 -4.52 -2.44 10.14
CA VAL A 119 -4.93 -1.88 11.44
C VAL A 119 -4.29 -0.50 11.60
N VAL A 120 -5.08 0.51 11.94
CA VAL A 120 -4.61 1.87 12.23
C VAL A 120 -5.21 2.29 13.56
N ASP A 121 -4.36 2.58 14.55
CA ASP A 121 -4.79 2.94 15.91
C ASP A 121 -5.77 1.92 16.53
N GLY A 122 -5.49 0.62 16.29
CA GLY A 122 -6.34 -0.48 16.75
C GLY A 122 -7.60 -0.75 15.91
N TYR A 123 -7.92 0.08 14.90
CA TYR A 123 -9.10 -0.10 14.06
C TYR A 123 -8.74 -0.87 12.79
N PRO A 124 -9.38 -2.03 12.53
CA PRO A 124 -9.16 -2.80 11.30
C PRO A 124 -9.89 -2.17 10.10
N ILE A 125 -9.19 -2.07 8.98
CA ILE A 125 -9.71 -1.61 7.70
C ILE A 125 -9.57 -2.75 6.70
N GLU A 126 -10.69 -3.26 6.21
CA GLU A 126 -10.77 -4.38 5.29
C GLU A 126 -10.09 -4.09 3.95
N SER A 127 -9.40 -5.09 3.39
CA SER A 127 -8.86 -5.06 2.04
C SER A 127 -9.96 -5.31 1.02
N ILE A 128 -10.58 -4.25 0.51
CA ILE A 128 -11.55 -4.30 -0.58
C ILE A 128 -10.90 -3.68 -1.83
N ALA A 129 -11.02 -4.36 -2.97
CA ALA A 129 -10.48 -3.86 -4.23
C ALA A 129 -11.02 -2.45 -4.54
N ASN A 130 -10.13 -1.55 -4.99
CA ASN A 130 -10.44 -0.15 -5.30
C ASN A 130 -10.83 0.72 -4.09
N ARG A 131 -10.61 0.23 -2.86
CA ARG A 131 -10.75 1.02 -1.62
C ARG A 131 -9.48 1.82 -1.37
N LEU A 132 -9.63 3.12 -1.09
CA LEU A 132 -8.56 4.03 -0.68
C LEU A 132 -8.71 4.36 0.80
N LEU A 133 -7.71 4.03 1.58
CA LEU A 133 -7.56 4.43 2.99
C LEU A 133 -6.67 5.66 3.06
N LEU A 134 -7.13 6.74 3.71
CA LEU A 134 -6.33 7.92 4.06
C LEU A 134 -6.08 7.94 5.56
N PHE A 135 -4.83 8.05 5.98
CA PHE A 135 -4.47 8.00 7.40
C PHE A 135 -3.20 8.81 7.71
N ASP A 136 -2.95 9.05 8.98
CA ASP A 136 -1.72 9.63 9.47
C ASP A 136 -0.69 8.51 9.68
N PRO A 137 0.41 8.45 8.89
CA PRO A 137 1.42 7.41 9.02
C PRO A 137 2.32 7.55 10.25
N GLN A 138 2.13 8.58 11.07
CA GLN A 138 2.75 8.73 12.39
C GLN A 138 1.97 8.00 13.50
N VAL A 139 0.73 7.57 13.21
CA VAL A 139 -0.06 6.73 14.12
C VAL A 139 0.37 5.27 13.97
N LEU A 140 0.40 4.53 15.09
CA LEU A 140 0.72 3.09 15.09
C LEU A 140 -0.22 2.34 14.14
N HIS A 141 0.38 1.58 13.25
CA HIS A 141 -0.36 0.78 12.28
C HIS A 141 0.42 -0.47 11.88
N HIS A 142 -0.29 -1.46 11.38
CA HIS A 142 0.31 -2.65 10.79
C HIS A 142 -0.57 -3.24 9.69
N SER A 143 0.05 -4.08 8.87
CA SER A 143 -0.63 -4.90 7.87
C SER A 143 -0.84 -6.31 8.38
N THR A 144 -1.69 -7.07 7.68
CA THR A 144 -1.85 -8.51 7.89
C THR A 144 -1.60 -9.27 6.58
N THR A 145 -1.44 -10.58 6.69
CA THR A 145 -1.58 -11.52 5.55
C THR A 145 -3.08 -11.76 5.24
N CYS A 146 -3.38 -12.66 4.32
CA CYS A 146 -4.72 -13.13 4.02
C CYS A 146 -4.77 -14.67 3.92
N THR A 147 -5.98 -15.27 4.00
CA THR A 147 -6.16 -16.71 3.90
C THR A 147 -7.02 -17.16 2.71
N ASN A 148 -7.88 -16.29 2.20
CA ASN A 148 -8.89 -16.63 1.20
C ASN A 148 -8.52 -16.26 -0.25
N GLN A 149 -7.35 -15.64 -0.46
CA GLN A 149 -6.78 -15.29 -1.76
C GLN A 149 -5.33 -15.76 -1.84
N GLN A 150 -4.74 -15.86 -3.04
CA GLN A 150 -3.32 -16.23 -3.18
C GLN A 150 -2.37 -15.21 -2.56
N TYR A 151 -2.77 -13.96 -2.56
CA TYR A 151 -2.02 -12.84 -1.99
C TYR A 151 -2.95 -11.68 -1.61
N ARG A 152 -2.45 -10.83 -0.75
CA ARG A 152 -2.99 -9.49 -0.47
C ARG A 152 -2.09 -8.45 -1.14
N LEU A 153 -2.67 -7.55 -1.92
CA LEU A 153 -1.96 -6.58 -2.75
C LEU A 153 -2.44 -5.16 -2.50
N ASN A 154 -1.52 -4.23 -2.31
CA ASN A 154 -1.83 -2.81 -2.16
C ASN A 154 -0.70 -1.91 -2.68
N ILE A 155 -1.04 -0.63 -2.90
CA ILE A 155 -0.08 0.46 -3.09
C ILE A 155 -0.16 1.39 -1.88
N ASN A 156 0.99 1.68 -1.29
CA ASN A 156 1.16 2.67 -0.23
C ASN A 156 1.75 3.96 -0.84
N VAL A 157 1.10 5.09 -0.59
CA VAL A 157 1.49 6.43 -1.04
C VAL A 157 1.72 7.31 0.18
N ASN A 158 2.92 7.85 0.32
CA ASN A 158 3.22 8.88 1.32
C ASN A 158 3.44 10.23 0.60
N TYR A 159 2.88 11.30 1.17
CA TYR A 159 2.86 12.63 0.54
C TYR A 159 2.72 13.75 1.58
N THR A 160 2.94 15.00 1.15
CA THR A 160 2.74 16.21 1.96
C THR A 160 1.70 17.13 1.34
#